data_a252803b7b5a7f13dfb89d67af84c4ca
#
_entry.id   a252803b7b5a7f13dfb89d67af84c4ca
#
_cell.length_a   1.000
_cell.length_b   1.000
_cell.length_c   1.000
_cell.angle_alpha   90.00
_cell.angle_beta   90.00
_cell.angle_gamma   90.00
#
_symmetry.space_group_name_H-M   'P 1'
#
loop_
_entity.id
_entity.type
_entity.pdbx_description
1 polymer ?
#
loop_
_entity_poly.entity_id
_entity_poly.type
_entity_poly.pdbx_seq_one_letter_code
_entity_poly.pdbx_strand_id
1 'polypeptide(L)'
;MFDSCRRDIHYLRLSVTDRCNLRCTYCRSGMETFIPHESVLRYEEMEQLVDMAMDMGVEKVRLTGGEPFARKGFADFLERLRAAHPALDIRVTTNGTLIGPHIQTLKAIGLNAVNLSLDTFDRDKFEQITGRDLFGKVRENMDALLDAGIPFKLNAVAMRGFNDDELPAFVDYAMHHPIDVRFIEFMPMGEGTRWSDSCFWSAPDILDAVKGLVAVVPVEQEQRNGGPARLYTLSGPDGPGLGRLGLISPLSSHFCTSCNRLRI
;
A
#
# COMPACT_ATOMS: atom_id res chain seq x y z
N MET A 1 -18.15 -12.95 -6.50
CA MET A 1 -18.99 -13.37 -5.34
C MET A 1 -19.75 -12.18 -4.79
N PHE A 2 -21.06 -12.30 -4.52
CA PHE A 2 -21.83 -11.21 -3.90
C PHE A 2 -21.99 -11.46 -2.41
N ASP A 3 -21.75 -10.43 -1.60
CA ASP A 3 -22.02 -10.49 -0.16
C ASP A 3 -23.48 -10.10 0.18
N SER A 4 -23.85 -10.12 1.48
CA SER A 4 -25.19 -9.75 1.94
C SER A 4 -25.59 -8.29 1.61
N CYS A 5 -24.63 -7.43 1.35
CA CYS A 5 -24.81 -6.04 0.94
C CYS A 5 -24.83 -5.88 -0.61
N ARG A 6 -24.88 -6.98 -1.37
CA ARG A 6 -24.81 -7.03 -2.85
C ARG A 6 -23.54 -6.42 -3.44
N ARG A 7 -22.43 -6.41 -2.70
CA ARG A 7 -21.14 -5.98 -3.22
C ARG A 7 -20.48 -7.14 -3.96
N ASP A 8 -19.93 -6.88 -5.14
CA ASP A 8 -19.17 -7.88 -5.90
C ASP A 8 -17.75 -8.01 -5.32
N ILE A 9 -17.56 -9.05 -4.49
CA ILE A 9 -16.28 -9.33 -3.82
C ILE A 9 -15.45 -10.21 -4.77
N HIS A 10 -14.36 -9.65 -5.30
CA HIS A 10 -13.43 -10.31 -6.20
C HIS A 10 -11.97 -10.06 -5.86
N TYR A 11 -11.72 -9.53 -4.67
CA TYR A 11 -10.41 -9.17 -4.18
C TYR A 11 -10.17 -9.69 -2.76
N LEU A 12 -9.17 -10.56 -2.59
CA LEU A 12 -8.72 -11.04 -1.28
C LEU A 12 -7.52 -10.23 -0.79
N ARG A 13 -7.60 -9.73 0.44
CA ARG A 13 -6.46 -9.22 1.19
C ARG A 13 -6.12 -10.22 2.29
N LEU A 14 -4.97 -10.86 2.17
CA LEU A 14 -4.50 -11.90 3.07
C LEU A 14 -3.30 -11.42 3.87
N SER A 15 -3.41 -11.44 5.21
CA SER A 15 -2.30 -11.14 6.11
C SER A 15 -1.46 -12.40 6.30
N VAL A 16 -0.18 -12.34 5.91
CA VAL A 16 0.73 -13.49 6.03
C VAL A 16 1.47 -13.53 7.35
N THR A 17 1.50 -12.44 8.10
CA THR A 17 2.18 -12.32 9.40
C THR A 17 1.72 -11.08 10.15
N ASP A 18 1.70 -11.12 11.45
CA ASP A 18 1.54 -9.97 12.33
C ASP A 18 2.88 -9.28 12.68
N ARG A 19 4.02 -9.89 12.31
CA ARG A 19 5.36 -9.39 12.64
C ARG A 19 5.83 -8.37 11.61
N CYS A 20 6.49 -7.31 12.12
CA CYS A 20 7.09 -6.27 11.28
C CYS A 20 8.45 -5.89 11.85
N ASN A 21 9.38 -5.57 10.99
CA ASN A 21 10.70 -5.08 11.38
C ASN A 21 10.72 -3.57 11.69
N LEU A 22 9.63 -2.82 11.43
CA LEU A 22 9.42 -1.44 11.84
C LEU A 22 8.47 -1.36 13.04
N ARG A 23 8.41 -0.17 13.69
CA ARG A 23 7.56 0.13 14.85
C ARG A 23 6.85 1.45 14.66
N CYS A 24 6.16 1.61 13.52
CA CYS A 24 5.51 2.87 13.17
C CYS A 24 4.53 3.32 14.27
N THR A 25 4.69 4.56 14.71
CA THR A 25 4.03 5.13 15.89
C THR A 25 2.50 5.19 15.78
N TYR A 26 1.97 5.16 14.55
CA TYR A 26 0.53 5.13 14.27
C TYR A 26 -0.02 3.71 14.06
N CYS A 27 0.85 2.73 13.84
CA CYS A 27 0.47 1.35 13.54
C CYS A 27 0.54 0.45 14.77
N ARG A 28 1.46 0.72 15.70
CA ARG A 28 1.74 -0.10 16.87
C ARG A 28 1.76 0.72 18.14
N SER A 29 1.02 0.25 19.15
CA SER A 29 0.99 0.86 20.49
C SER A 29 2.26 0.57 21.31
N GLY A 30 3.07 -0.41 20.89
CA GLY A 30 4.22 -0.90 21.63
C GLY A 30 3.90 -1.96 22.71
N MET A 31 2.63 -2.28 22.87
CA MET A 31 2.13 -3.29 23.84
C MET A 31 1.45 -4.48 23.14
N GLU A 32 1.64 -4.64 21.83
CA GLU A 32 1.00 -5.72 21.08
C GLU A 32 1.50 -7.09 21.51
N THR A 33 0.55 -7.98 21.75
CA THR A 33 0.81 -9.41 21.88
C THR A 33 0.79 -10.03 20.49
N PHE A 34 1.91 -10.58 20.06
CA PHE A 34 1.97 -11.30 18.78
C PHE A 34 1.15 -12.60 18.86
N ILE A 35 0.53 -12.94 17.75
CA ILE A 35 -0.14 -14.23 17.59
C ILE A 35 0.93 -15.34 17.76
N PRO A 36 0.66 -16.38 18.59
CA PRO A 36 1.56 -17.53 18.69
C PRO A 36 1.84 -18.13 17.32
N HIS A 37 3.08 -18.56 17.09
CA HIS A 37 3.51 -19.03 15.76
C HIS A 37 2.65 -20.18 15.24
N GLU A 38 2.21 -21.06 16.13
CA GLU A 38 1.32 -22.19 15.82
C GLU A 38 -0.11 -21.78 15.44
N SER A 39 -0.52 -20.57 15.76
CA SER A 39 -1.84 -20.03 15.41
C SER A 39 -1.81 -19.17 14.12
N VAL A 40 -0.62 -18.92 13.57
CA VAL A 40 -0.50 -18.26 12.27
C VAL A 40 -0.62 -19.29 11.16
N LEU A 41 -1.50 -19.06 10.18
CA LEU A 41 -1.67 -19.93 9.03
C LEU A 41 -0.32 -20.25 8.35
N ARG A 42 -0.10 -21.51 8.02
CA ARG A 42 1.03 -21.96 7.20
C ARG A 42 0.81 -21.53 5.74
N TYR A 43 1.86 -21.52 4.95
CA TYR A 43 1.74 -21.13 3.54
C TYR A 43 0.83 -22.09 2.75
N GLU A 44 0.87 -23.38 3.06
CA GLU A 44 0.01 -24.39 2.45
C GLU A 44 -1.49 -24.13 2.75
N GLU A 45 -1.80 -23.67 3.97
CA GLU A 45 -3.17 -23.29 4.33
C GLU A 45 -3.60 -22.00 3.64
N MET A 46 -2.66 -21.06 3.44
CA MET A 46 -2.91 -19.84 2.67
C MET A 46 -3.14 -20.13 1.18
N GLU A 47 -2.40 -21.08 0.61
CA GLU A 47 -2.61 -21.57 -0.77
C GLU A 47 -4.02 -22.13 -0.91
N GLN A 48 -4.46 -23.00 -0.01
CA GLN A 48 -5.83 -23.54 0.01
C GLN A 48 -6.90 -22.45 0.15
N LEU A 49 -6.64 -21.43 0.97
CA LEU A 49 -7.56 -20.28 1.08
C LEU A 49 -7.67 -19.50 -0.22
N VAL A 50 -6.55 -19.34 -0.94
CA VAL A 50 -6.55 -18.68 -2.25
C VAL A 50 -7.29 -19.52 -3.27
N ASP A 51 -7.09 -20.85 -3.30
CA ASP A 51 -7.84 -21.78 -4.16
C ASP A 51 -9.36 -21.62 -3.95
N MET A 52 -9.81 -21.74 -2.70
CA MET A 52 -11.23 -21.56 -2.36
C MET A 52 -11.75 -20.17 -2.74
N ALA A 53 -10.96 -19.12 -2.54
CA ALA A 53 -11.36 -17.77 -2.89
C ALA A 53 -11.49 -17.60 -4.41
N MET A 54 -10.61 -18.20 -5.21
CA MET A 54 -10.69 -18.20 -6.67
C MET A 54 -11.89 -18.97 -7.17
N ASP A 55 -12.24 -20.10 -6.58
CA ASP A 55 -13.46 -20.86 -6.89
C ASP A 55 -14.72 -20.02 -6.63
N MET A 56 -14.66 -19.09 -5.68
CA MET A 56 -15.73 -18.12 -5.40
C MET A 56 -15.70 -16.87 -6.28
N GLY A 57 -14.75 -16.76 -7.22
CA GLY A 57 -14.63 -15.64 -8.17
C GLY A 57 -13.69 -14.52 -7.73
N VAL A 58 -12.75 -14.79 -6.84
CA VAL A 58 -11.65 -13.85 -6.55
C VAL A 58 -10.65 -13.87 -7.71
N GLU A 59 -10.32 -12.71 -8.25
CA GLU A 59 -9.41 -12.52 -9.38
C GLU A 59 -8.09 -11.84 -8.93
N LYS A 60 -8.07 -11.31 -7.70
CA LYS A 60 -6.97 -10.53 -7.16
C LYS A 60 -6.67 -10.90 -5.73
N VAL A 61 -5.39 -11.12 -5.44
CA VAL A 61 -4.88 -11.33 -4.08
C VAL A 61 -3.84 -10.27 -3.73
N ARG A 62 -3.97 -9.69 -2.55
CA ARG A 62 -2.93 -8.82 -1.98
C ARG A 62 -2.42 -9.42 -0.68
N LEU A 63 -1.16 -9.77 -0.71
CA LEU A 63 -0.45 -10.25 0.46
C LEU A 63 0.07 -9.07 1.26
N THR A 64 -0.19 -9.11 2.57
CA THR A 64 0.12 -8.04 3.51
C THR A 64 0.43 -8.66 4.88
N GLY A 65 0.41 -7.87 5.94
CA GLY A 65 0.59 -8.32 7.31
C GLY A 65 1.17 -7.21 8.15
N GLY A 66 2.08 -7.55 9.02
CA GLY A 66 3.11 -6.65 9.48
C GLY A 66 4.02 -6.29 8.30
N GLU A 67 5.15 -6.99 8.16
CA GLU A 67 5.97 -6.91 6.95
C GLU A 67 6.09 -8.31 6.33
N PRO A 68 5.52 -8.54 5.13
CA PRO A 68 5.53 -9.88 4.50
C PRO A 68 6.92 -10.46 4.30
N PHE A 69 7.89 -9.64 3.89
CA PHE A 69 9.26 -10.09 3.66
C PHE A 69 10.05 -10.40 4.95
N ALA A 70 9.49 -10.08 6.13
CA ALA A 70 10.04 -10.53 7.40
C ALA A 70 9.69 -12.00 7.71
N ARG A 71 8.69 -12.58 7.05
CA ARG A 71 8.33 -13.99 7.18
C ARG A 71 9.21 -14.83 6.26
N LYS A 72 9.99 -15.74 6.86
CA LYS A 72 10.88 -16.67 6.11
C LYS A 72 10.08 -17.47 5.07
N GLY A 73 10.62 -17.62 3.84
CA GLY A 73 10.00 -18.36 2.76
C GLY A 73 8.87 -17.62 2.03
N PHE A 74 8.70 -16.31 2.27
CA PHE A 74 7.64 -15.54 1.61
C PHE A 74 7.83 -15.44 0.09
N ALA A 75 9.06 -15.28 -0.39
CA ALA A 75 9.34 -15.27 -1.82
C ALA A 75 9.02 -16.62 -2.48
N ASP A 76 9.41 -17.73 -1.84
CA ASP A 76 9.11 -19.09 -2.32
C ASP A 76 7.59 -19.35 -2.36
N PHE A 77 6.84 -18.81 -1.38
CA PHE A 77 5.39 -18.85 -1.39
C PHE A 77 4.80 -18.09 -2.59
N LEU A 78 5.34 -16.90 -2.92
CA LEU A 78 4.91 -16.14 -4.10
C LEU A 78 5.18 -16.92 -5.41
N GLU A 79 6.32 -17.60 -5.51
CA GLU A 79 6.65 -18.45 -6.67
C GLU A 79 5.66 -19.60 -6.82
N ARG A 80 5.36 -20.34 -5.74
CA ARG A 80 4.36 -21.42 -5.75
C ARG A 80 2.98 -20.91 -6.12
N LEU A 81 2.56 -19.78 -5.51
CA LEU A 81 1.27 -19.18 -5.79
C LEU A 81 1.14 -18.76 -7.27
N ARG A 82 2.18 -18.19 -7.86
CA ARG A 82 2.20 -17.84 -9.29
C ARG A 82 2.18 -19.09 -10.18
N ALA A 83 2.92 -20.14 -9.81
CA ALA A 83 2.96 -21.38 -10.56
C ALA A 83 1.58 -22.08 -10.55
N ALA A 84 0.89 -22.10 -9.41
CA ALA A 84 -0.46 -22.65 -9.30
C ALA A 84 -1.52 -21.80 -10.04
N HIS A 85 -1.37 -20.48 -10.02
CA HIS A 85 -2.36 -19.53 -10.54
C HIS A 85 -1.74 -18.49 -11.50
N PRO A 86 -1.40 -18.87 -12.74
CA PRO A 86 -0.71 -17.97 -13.69
C PRO A 86 -1.47 -16.68 -14.02
N ALA A 87 -2.81 -16.71 -13.99
CA ALA A 87 -3.68 -15.57 -14.32
C ALA A 87 -4.05 -14.68 -13.13
N LEU A 88 -3.73 -15.09 -11.89
CA LEU A 88 -4.09 -14.37 -10.68
C LEU A 88 -3.36 -13.03 -10.58
N ASP A 89 -4.08 -11.94 -10.32
CA ASP A 89 -3.48 -10.63 -10.00
C ASP A 89 -2.88 -10.68 -8.58
N ILE A 90 -1.57 -10.97 -8.48
CA ILE A 90 -0.84 -11.06 -7.20
C ILE A 90 -0.16 -9.74 -6.91
N ARG A 91 -0.46 -9.17 -5.74
CA ARG A 91 0.11 -7.90 -5.27
C ARG A 91 0.64 -8.05 -3.85
N VAL A 92 1.63 -7.24 -3.51
CA VAL A 92 2.22 -7.20 -2.16
C VAL A 92 2.13 -5.79 -1.59
N THR A 93 1.87 -5.68 -0.28
CA THR A 93 2.06 -4.45 0.48
C THR A 93 3.25 -4.62 1.40
N THR A 94 4.24 -3.73 1.33
CA THR A 94 5.49 -3.79 2.07
C THR A 94 5.95 -2.40 2.51
N ASN A 95 6.72 -2.33 3.58
CA ASN A 95 7.44 -1.12 3.98
C ASN A 95 8.73 -0.88 3.16
N GLY A 96 9.05 -1.76 2.24
CA GLY A 96 10.16 -1.61 1.31
C GLY A 96 11.55 -1.91 1.87
N THR A 97 11.72 -2.13 3.17
CA THR A 97 13.06 -2.30 3.78
C THR A 97 13.72 -3.64 3.46
N LEU A 98 12.92 -4.70 3.22
CA LEU A 98 13.40 -6.08 3.06
C LEU A 98 13.20 -6.63 1.65
N ILE A 99 12.60 -5.88 0.72
CA ILE A 99 12.23 -6.36 -0.61
C ILE A 99 13.44 -6.54 -1.54
N GLY A 100 14.53 -5.79 -1.35
CA GLY A 100 15.69 -5.73 -2.26
C GLY A 100 16.23 -7.10 -2.70
N PRO A 101 16.56 -8.03 -1.80
CA PRO A 101 17.07 -9.36 -2.17
C PRO A 101 16.11 -10.18 -3.05
N HIS A 102 14.83 -9.80 -3.11
CA HIS A 102 13.78 -10.57 -3.78
C HIS A 102 13.35 -9.97 -5.13
N ILE A 103 13.89 -8.82 -5.53
CA ILE A 103 13.45 -8.08 -6.73
C ILE A 103 13.56 -8.95 -8.00
N GLN A 104 14.64 -9.73 -8.16
CA GLN A 104 14.79 -10.60 -9.32
C GLN A 104 13.74 -11.72 -9.35
N THR A 105 13.45 -12.33 -8.21
CA THR A 105 12.35 -13.30 -8.06
C THR A 105 11.00 -12.67 -8.40
N LEU A 106 10.71 -11.47 -7.84
CA LEU A 106 9.45 -10.77 -8.08
C LEU A 106 9.27 -10.41 -9.56
N LYS A 107 10.34 -10.03 -10.25
CA LYS A 107 10.35 -9.80 -11.69
C LYS A 107 10.08 -11.09 -12.46
N ALA A 108 10.78 -12.18 -12.11
CA ALA A 108 10.65 -13.47 -12.78
C ALA A 108 9.24 -14.06 -12.70
N ILE A 109 8.57 -13.92 -11.54
CA ILE A 109 7.17 -14.35 -11.37
C ILE A 109 6.14 -13.41 -11.99
N GLY A 110 6.56 -12.27 -12.54
CA GLY A 110 5.65 -11.26 -13.07
C GLY A 110 4.70 -10.72 -11.99
N LEU A 111 5.24 -10.27 -10.84
CA LEU A 111 4.41 -9.68 -9.79
C LEU A 111 3.64 -8.47 -10.34
N ASN A 112 2.31 -8.45 -10.14
CA ASN A 112 1.46 -7.46 -10.79
C ASN A 112 1.64 -6.05 -10.23
N ALA A 113 1.86 -5.89 -8.91
CA ALA A 113 2.23 -4.60 -8.33
C ALA A 113 2.70 -4.72 -6.87
N VAL A 114 3.54 -3.78 -6.46
CA VAL A 114 3.92 -3.51 -5.07
C VAL A 114 3.17 -2.27 -4.58
N ASN A 115 2.61 -2.33 -3.37
CA ASN A 115 2.23 -1.14 -2.62
C ASN A 115 3.32 -0.90 -1.59
N LEU A 116 4.14 0.10 -1.81
CA LEU A 116 5.21 0.49 -0.93
C LEU A 116 4.69 1.56 0.02
N SER A 117 4.86 1.35 1.32
CA SER A 117 4.46 2.30 2.36
C SER A 117 5.65 3.17 2.72
N LEU A 118 5.54 4.49 2.48
CA LEU A 118 6.54 5.49 2.86
C LEU A 118 5.84 6.80 3.17
N ASP A 119 5.92 7.24 4.42
CA ASP A 119 5.18 8.41 4.91
C ASP A 119 5.97 9.72 4.78
N THR A 120 7.26 9.65 4.49
CA THR A 120 8.14 10.82 4.40
C THR A 120 9.36 10.55 3.52
N PHE A 121 9.86 11.58 2.85
CA PHE A 121 11.15 11.59 2.14
C PHE A 121 12.28 12.15 2.98
N ASP A 122 11.99 12.58 4.21
CA ASP A 122 12.98 13.02 5.19
C ASP A 122 13.45 11.84 6.04
N ARG A 123 14.79 11.66 6.17
CA ARG A 123 15.40 10.54 6.91
C ARG A 123 15.11 10.61 8.41
N ASP A 124 15.18 11.80 8.98
CA ASP A 124 15.01 11.98 10.43
C ASP A 124 13.55 11.75 10.81
N LYS A 125 12.61 12.28 10.01
CA LYS A 125 11.17 11.98 10.14
C LYS A 125 10.88 10.49 9.96
N PHE A 126 11.54 9.83 8.99
CA PHE A 126 11.39 8.39 8.79
C PHE A 126 11.81 7.60 10.03
N GLU A 127 12.98 7.91 10.61
CA GLU A 127 13.42 7.28 11.85
C GLU A 127 12.47 7.58 13.02
N GLN A 128 12.02 8.83 13.12
CA GLN A 128 11.06 9.26 14.16
C GLN A 128 9.75 8.47 14.11
N ILE A 129 9.17 8.27 12.91
CA ILE A 129 7.86 7.61 12.79
C ILE A 129 7.97 6.09 12.82
N THR A 130 9.06 5.52 12.25
CA THR A 130 9.22 4.05 12.12
C THR A 130 10.00 3.41 13.24
N GLY A 131 10.71 4.22 14.06
CA GLY A 131 11.60 3.77 15.14
C GLY A 131 12.90 3.12 14.65
N ARG A 132 13.26 3.29 13.35
CA ARG A 132 14.48 2.74 12.76
C ARG A 132 15.00 3.60 11.61
N ASP A 133 16.31 3.82 11.59
CA ASP A 133 17.01 4.46 10.47
C ASP A 133 17.24 3.46 9.32
N LEU A 134 16.20 3.21 8.54
CA LEU A 134 16.25 2.36 7.35
C LEU A 134 15.83 3.10 6.06
N PHE A 135 15.75 4.44 6.12
CA PHE A 135 15.33 5.25 4.98
C PHE A 135 16.17 5.02 3.73
N GLY A 136 17.51 5.02 3.87
CA GLY A 136 18.43 4.76 2.75
C GLY A 136 18.12 3.42 2.07
N LYS A 137 17.80 2.38 2.86
CA LYS A 137 17.45 1.06 2.33
C LYS A 137 16.13 1.06 1.54
N VAL A 138 15.13 1.82 2.00
CA VAL A 138 13.86 1.97 1.26
C VAL A 138 14.10 2.68 -0.05
N ARG A 139 14.90 3.76 -0.07
CA ARG A 139 15.24 4.51 -1.29
C ARG A 139 15.95 3.63 -2.31
N GLU A 140 17.01 2.91 -1.92
CA GLU A 140 17.70 1.94 -2.78
C GLU A 140 16.73 0.93 -3.40
N ASN A 141 15.79 0.41 -2.60
CA ASN A 141 14.83 -0.59 -3.05
C ASN A 141 13.75 0.02 -3.97
N MET A 142 13.38 1.29 -3.79
CA MET A 142 12.50 2.01 -4.73
C MET A 142 13.16 2.15 -6.10
N ASP A 143 14.41 2.58 -6.14
CA ASP A 143 15.17 2.73 -7.38
C ASP A 143 15.33 1.36 -8.08
N ALA A 144 15.63 0.31 -7.31
CA ALA A 144 15.74 -1.05 -7.84
C ALA A 144 14.41 -1.61 -8.39
N LEU A 145 13.25 -1.23 -7.82
CA LEU A 145 11.94 -1.58 -8.36
C LEU A 145 11.67 -0.86 -9.70
N LEU A 146 12.05 0.43 -9.82
CA LEU A 146 11.97 1.18 -11.07
C LEU A 146 12.84 0.56 -12.16
N ASP A 147 14.10 0.28 -11.85
CA ASP A 147 15.08 -0.32 -12.77
C ASP A 147 14.64 -1.73 -13.23
N ALA A 148 14.03 -2.49 -12.34
CA ALA A 148 13.48 -3.81 -12.67
C ALA A 148 12.21 -3.74 -13.51
N GLY A 149 11.56 -2.58 -13.63
CA GLY A 149 10.27 -2.40 -14.29
C GLY A 149 9.11 -3.05 -13.54
N ILE A 150 9.23 -3.26 -12.21
CA ILE A 150 8.17 -3.81 -11.39
C ILE A 150 7.19 -2.68 -11.04
N PRO A 151 5.91 -2.77 -11.41
CA PRO A 151 4.94 -1.72 -11.09
C PRO A 151 4.80 -1.56 -9.58
N PHE A 152 4.96 -0.35 -9.09
CA PHE A 152 4.66 -0.06 -7.68
C PHE A 152 3.90 1.24 -7.50
N LYS A 153 3.32 1.39 -6.31
CA LYS A 153 2.58 2.56 -5.87
C LYS A 153 3.11 2.97 -4.52
N LEU A 154 3.33 4.25 -4.33
CA LEU A 154 3.74 4.80 -3.03
C LEU A 154 2.49 5.16 -2.24
N ASN A 155 2.36 4.66 -1.02
CA ASN A 155 1.29 5.01 -0.09
C ASN A 155 1.89 5.75 1.11
N ALA A 156 1.35 6.91 1.42
CA ALA A 156 1.69 7.71 2.59
C ALA A 156 0.43 7.96 3.44
N VAL A 157 0.53 7.77 4.75
CA VAL A 157 -0.49 8.24 5.69
C VAL A 157 -0.33 9.74 5.83
N ALA A 158 -1.39 10.49 5.49
CA ALA A 158 -1.37 11.95 5.51
C ALA A 158 -1.59 12.47 6.92
N MET A 159 -0.63 13.24 7.43
CA MET A 159 -0.64 13.76 8.81
C MET A 159 -0.24 15.23 8.84
N ARG A 160 -1.16 16.11 9.30
CA ARG A 160 -0.84 17.52 9.54
C ARG A 160 0.22 17.65 10.64
N GLY A 161 1.16 18.59 10.44
CA GLY A 161 2.25 18.86 11.36
C GLY A 161 3.32 17.77 11.37
N PHE A 162 3.26 16.82 10.41
CA PHE A 162 4.30 15.82 10.26
C PHE A 162 4.84 15.73 8.82
N ASN A 163 3.99 15.44 7.83
CA ASN A 163 4.42 15.30 6.44
C ASN A 163 3.64 16.20 5.45
N ASP A 164 2.82 17.10 5.94
CA ASP A 164 2.10 18.08 5.12
C ASP A 164 3.04 19.12 4.46
N ASP A 165 4.16 19.42 5.09
CA ASP A 165 5.24 20.25 4.53
C ASP A 165 6.01 19.56 3.39
N GLU A 166 5.94 18.23 3.27
CA GLU A 166 6.58 17.44 2.22
C GLU A 166 5.68 17.22 0.99
N LEU A 167 4.46 17.76 0.98
CA LEU A 167 3.57 17.62 -0.18
C LEU A 167 4.21 17.98 -1.51
N PRO A 168 5.01 19.09 -1.61
CA PRO A 168 5.71 19.42 -2.85
C PRO A 168 6.66 18.31 -3.31
N ALA A 169 7.40 17.66 -2.39
CA ALA A 169 8.33 16.58 -2.72
C ALA A 169 7.60 15.32 -3.21
N PHE A 170 6.45 14.98 -2.63
CA PHE A 170 5.62 13.86 -3.10
C PHE A 170 5.02 14.13 -4.48
N VAL A 171 4.57 15.36 -4.73
CA VAL A 171 4.04 15.78 -6.04
C VAL A 171 5.16 15.75 -7.09
N ASP A 172 6.33 16.30 -6.77
CA ASP A 172 7.51 16.26 -7.64
C ASP A 172 7.91 14.83 -7.99
N TYR A 173 7.92 13.93 -7.00
CA TYR A 173 8.21 12.51 -7.23
C TYR A 173 7.20 11.86 -8.20
N ALA A 174 5.91 12.17 -8.09
CA ALA A 174 4.88 11.71 -9.02
C ALA A 174 5.02 12.33 -10.41
N MET A 175 5.47 13.59 -10.50
CA MET A 175 5.72 14.24 -11.79
C MET A 175 6.83 13.56 -12.59
N HIS A 176 7.89 13.07 -11.92
CA HIS A 176 9.09 12.55 -12.55
C HIS A 176 9.17 11.01 -12.63
N HIS A 177 8.25 10.27 -11.98
CA HIS A 177 8.27 8.80 -11.98
C HIS A 177 6.91 8.23 -12.38
N PRO A 178 6.83 7.12 -13.15
CA PRO A 178 5.59 6.54 -13.65
C PRO A 178 4.87 5.72 -12.57
N ILE A 179 4.60 6.33 -11.42
CA ILE A 179 3.96 5.68 -10.26
C ILE A 179 2.76 6.47 -9.74
N ASP A 180 1.85 5.80 -9.06
CA ASP A 180 0.83 6.50 -8.26
C ASP A 180 1.42 6.82 -6.88
N VAL A 181 1.46 8.09 -6.52
CA VAL A 181 1.68 8.55 -5.13
C VAL A 181 0.31 8.72 -4.48
N ARG A 182 0.08 8.05 -3.35
CA ARG A 182 -1.23 7.97 -2.72
C ARG A 182 -1.19 8.42 -1.29
N PHE A 183 -1.98 9.42 -0.96
CA PHE A 183 -2.23 9.83 0.41
C PHE A 183 -3.45 9.09 0.97
N ILE A 184 -3.31 8.58 2.18
CA ILE A 184 -4.36 7.90 2.93
C ILE A 184 -4.67 8.76 4.15
N GLU A 185 -5.90 9.17 4.33
CA GLU A 185 -6.32 9.86 5.55
C GLU A 185 -5.97 9.03 6.78
N PHE A 186 -5.32 9.68 7.75
CA PHE A 186 -5.01 9.05 9.02
C PHE A 186 -6.30 8.74 9.79
N MET A 187 -6.46 7.50 10.21
CA MET A 187 -7.67 7.01 10.90
C MET A 187 -7.39 6.72 12.37
N PRO A 188 -8.37 6.94 13.27
CA PRO A 188 -8.30 6.51 14.67
C PRO A 188 -8.44 4.97 14.75
N MET A 189 -7.34 4.25 14.52
CA MET A 189 -7.34 2.78 14.54
C MET A 189 -6.48 2.22 15.67
N GLY A 190 -7.06 1.27 16.40
CA GLY A 190 -6.38 0.55 17.49
C GLY A 190 -6.30 1.34 18.81
N GLU A 191 -5.97 0.61 19.86
CA GLU A 191 -5.68 1.22 21.16
C GLU A 191 -4.31 1.90 21.13
N GLY A 192 -4.22 3.13 21.64
CA GLY A 192 -2.97 3.90 21.70
C GLY A 192 -2.57 4.61 20.38
N THR A 193 -3.50 4.71 19.40
CA THR A 193 -3.26 5.58 18.23
C THR A 193 -2.97 7.02 18.68
N ARG A 194 -2.02 7.67 18.00
CA ARG A 194 -1.73 9.10 18.18
C ARG A 194 -2.62 9.99 17.32
N TRP A 195 -3.74 9.45 16.85
CA TRP A 195 -4.70 10.22 16.06
C TRP A 195 -5.33 11.33 16.92
N SER A 196 -5.46 12.49 16.33
CA SER A 196 -6.20 13.64 16.88
C SER A 196 -6.74 14.47 15.74
N ASP A 197 -7.74 15.30 16.01
CA ASP A 197 -8.30 16.23 15.02
C ASP A 197 -7.22 17.18 14.47
N SER A 198 -6.24 17.55 15.29
CA SER A 198 -5.15 18.44 14.88
C SER A 198 -4.18 17.82 13.89
N CYS A 199 -4.01 16.50 13.88
CA CYS A 199 -3.16 15.79 12.92
C CYS A 199 -3.94 15.26 11.71
N PHE A 200 -5.27 15.37 11.71
CA PHE A 200 -6.10 14.95 10.59
C PHE A 200 -5.92 15.88 9.40
N TRP A 201 -5.62 15.32 8.25
CA TRP A 201 -5.51 16.02 6.98
C TRP A 201 -6.44 15.37 5.97
N SER A 202 -7.54 16.06 5.64
CA SER A 202 -8.59 15.51 4.79
C SER A 202 -8.17 15.42 3.33
N ALA A 203 -8.72 14.46 2.60
CA ALA A 203 -8.47 14.32 1.17
C ALA A 203 -8.85 15.57 0.35
N PRO A 204 -9.97 16.29 0.65
CA PRO A 204 -10.24 17.58 0.02
C PRO A 204 -9.15 18.62 0.26
N ASP A 205 -8.66 18.75 1.51
CA ASP A 205 -7.61 19.73 1.83
C ASP A 205 -6.28 19.39 1.14
N ILE A 206 -5.94 18.10 1.06
CA ILE A 206 -4.76 17.62 0.30
C ILE A 206 -4.91 17.99 -1.17
N LEU A 207 -6.08 17.73 -1.75
CA LEU A 207 -6.35 18.04 -3.15
C LEU A 207 -6.22 19.55 -3.45
N ASP A 208 -6.74 20.38 -2.57
CA ASP A 208 -6.66 21.83 -2.74
C ASP A 208 -5.22 22.35 -2.58
N ALA A 209 -4.46 21.77 -1.67
CA ALA A 209 -3.03 22.06 -1.53
C ALA A 209 -2.24 21.65 -2.80
N VAL A 210 -2.53 20.47 -3.39
CA VAL A 210 -1.89 20.03 -4.64
C VAL A 210 -2.24 20.93 -5.81
N LYS A 211 -3.49 21.41 -5.92
CA LYS A 211 -3.92 22.39 -6.95
C LYS A 211 -3.15 23.73 -6.87
N GLY A 212 -2.63 24.06 -5.70
CA GLY A 212 -1.75 25.22 -5.52
C GLY A 212 -0.34 24.99 -6.08
N LEU A 213 0.06 23.76 -6.39
CA LEU A 213 1.39 23.40 -6.89
C LEU A 213 1.37 23.10 -8.39
N VAL A 214 0.38 22.32 -8.86
CA VAL A 214 0.27 21.82 -10.22
C VAL A 214 -1.18 21.74 -10.68
N ALA A 215 -1.43 21.68 -12.00
CA ALA A 215 -2.75 21.40 -12.53
C ALA A 215 -3.14 19.92 -12.27
N VAL A 216 -4.41 19.72 -11.87
CA VAL A 216 -4.92 18.42 -11.41
C VAL A 216 -6.21 18.09 -12.17
N VAL A 217 -6.26 16.93 -12.83
CA VAL A 217 -7.45 16.47 -13.56
C VAL A 217 -7.87 15.10 -13.04
N PRO A 218 -9.15 14.92 -12.65
CA PRO A 218 -9.65 13.61 -12.22
C PRO A 218 -9.51 12.57 -13.32
N VAL A 219 -9.13 11.34 -12.94
CA VAL A 219 -9.13 10.18 -13.84
C VAL A 219 -10.42 9.41 -13.64
N GLU A 220 -11.16 9.17 -14.72
CA GLU A 220 -12.30 8.27 -14.68
C GLU A 220 -11.84 6.86 -14.27
N GLN A 221 -12.43 6.32 -13.21
CA GLN A 221 -12.06 5.00 -12.71
C GLN A 221 -12.86 3.90 -13.43
N GLU A 222 -12.14 2.87 -13.89
CA GLU A 222 -12.79 1.60 -14.20
C GLU A 222 -13.40 1.02 -12.91
N GLN A 223 -14.70 0.89 -12.86
CA GLN A 223 -15.44 0.49 -11.65
C GLN A 223 -15.00 -0.87 -11.09
N ARG A 224 -14.63 -1.83 -11.93
CA ARG A 224 -14.34 -3.21 -11.51
C ARG A 224 -12.95 -3.41 -10.91
N ASN A 225 -11.92 -2.78 -11.45
CA ASN A 225 -10.52 -2.99 -11.05
C ASN A 225 -9.94 -1.86 -10.21
N GLY A 226 -10.70 -0.79 -10.00
CA GLY A 226 -10.31 0.36 -9.19
C GLY A 226 -10.11 -0.02 -7.72
N GLY A 227 -9.05 0.53 -7.10
CA GLY A 227 -8.90 0.54 -5.65
C GLY A 227 -9.73 1.68 -5.03
N PRO A 228 -9.65 1.89 -3.72
CA PRO A 228 -10.37 2.97 -3.03
C PRO A 228 -9.79 4.38 -3.31
N ALA A 229 -8.67 4.48 -4.00
CA ALA A 229 -8.03 5.75 -4.29
C ALA A 229 -8.74 6.46 -5.44
N ARG A 230 -9.16 7.70 -5.26
CA ARG A 230 -9.49 8.60 -6.36
C ARG A 230 -8.21 9.06 -7.01
N LEU A 231 -8.06 8.86 -8.31
CA LEU A 231 -6.86 9.16 -9.05
C LEU A 231 -6.97 10.46 -9.82
N TYR A 232 -5.85 11.16 -9.94
CA TYR A 232 -5.72 12.42 -10.66
C TYR A 232 -4.43 12.41 -11.48
N THR A 233 -4.50 12.85 -12.73
CA THR A 233 -3.31 13.22 -13.49
C THR A 233 -2.81 14.59 -13.04
N LEU A 234 -1.51 14.76 -13.11
CA LEU A 234 -0.82 15.99 -12.70
C LEU A 234 -0.16 16.63 -13.93
N SER A 235 -0.14 17.95 -14.00
CA SER A 235 0.56 18.69 -15.04
C SER A 235 1.18 19.95 -14.45
N GLY A 236 2.49 20.11 -14.67
CA GLY A 236 3.26 21.28 -14.27
C GLY A 236 3.61 22.19 -15.43
N PRO A 237 4.45 23.22 -15.21
CA PRO A 237 4.93 24.13 -16.26
C PRO A 237 5.66 23.39 -17.40
N ASP A 238 6.37 22.30 -17.08
CA ASP A 238 7.15 21.51 -18.03
C ASP A 238 6.32 20.45 -18.77
N GLY A 239 5.02 20.36 -18.50
CA GLY A 239 4.09 19.44 -19.14
C GLY A 239 3.44 18.42 -18.19
N PRO A 240 2.87 17.34 -18.75
CA PRO A 240 2.20 16.31 -17.98
C PRO A 240 3.19 15.47 -17.18
N GLY A 241 2.83 15.15 -15.93
CA GLY A 241 3.58 14.24 -15.08
C GLY A 241 3.52 12.79 -15.56
N LEU A 242 4.54 12.02 -15.25
CA LEU A 242 4.64 10.60 -15.61
C LEU A 242 3.73 9.73 -14.73
N GLY A 243 3.53 10.11 -13.48
CA GLY A 243 2.72 9.40 -12.50
C GLY A 243 1.42 10.13 -12.17
N ARG A 244 0.77 9.70 -11.09
CA ARG A 244 -0.55 10.22 -10.67
C ARG A 244 -0.60 10.45 -9.18
N LEU A 245 -1.48 11.38 -8.78
CA LEU A 245 -1.91 11.51 -7.39
C LEU A 245 -3.08 10.56 -7.12
N GLY A 246 -3.09 9.92 -5.96
CA GLY A 246 -4.21 9.14 -5.45
C GLY A 246 -4.64 9.63 -4.07
N LEU A 247 -5.93 9.73 -3.82
CA LEU A 247 -6.47 10.07 -2.51
C LEU A 247 -7.37 8.95 -2.01
N ILE A 248 -7.08 8.45 -0.80
CA ILE A 248 -7.86 7.41 -0.11
C ILE A 248 -8.48 8.06 1.11
N SER A 249 -9.80 8.26 1.07
CA SER A 249 -10.57 9.07 2.02
C SER A 249 -11.54 8.22 2.85
N PRO A 250 -11.06 7.43 3.81
CA PRO A 250 -11.92 6.61 4.64
C PRO A 250 -12.79 7.39 5.62
N LEU A 251 -12.41 8.62 5.98
CA LEU A 251 -13.13 9.49 6.92
C LEU A 251 -13.95 10.57 6.20
N SER A 252 -13.32 11.35 5.32
CA SER A 252 -14.01 12.47 4.65
C SER A 252 -14.97 12.03 3.54
N SER A 253 -14.77 10.82 2.96
CA SER A 253 -15.64 10.29 1.90
C SER A 253 -15.61 8.77 1.90
N HIS A 254 -16.49 8.16 2.71
CA HIS A 254 -16.56 6.72 2.87
C HIS A 254 -16.81 5.97 1.54
N PHE A 255 -16.05 4.90 1.33
CA PHE A 255 -16.18 4.02 0.15
C PHE A 255 -16.59 2.60 0.53
N CYS A 256 -17.19 2.39 1.72
CA CYS A 256 -17.57 1.07 2.22
C CYS A 256 -18.59 0.36 1.33
N THR A 257 -19.51 1.11 0.74
CA THR A 257 -20.56 0.58 -0.15
C THR A 257 -20.03 0.04 -1.46
N SER A 258 -18.88 0.53 -1.94
CA SER A 258 -18.20 0.07 -3.16
C SER A 258 -17.00 -0.84 -2.88
N CYS A 259 -16.80 -1.23 -1.62
CA CYS A 259 -15.65 -2.06 -1.24
C CYS A 259 -15.83 -3.49 -1.73
N ASN A 260 -14.89 -3.97 -2.57
CA ASN A 260 -14.88 -5.28 -3.19
C ASN A 260 -13.94 -6.30 -2.49
N ARG A 261 -13.55 -6.03 -1.22
CA ARG A 261 -12.46 -6.75 -0.55
C ARG A 261 -12.94 -7.65 0.57
N LEU A 262 -12.51 -8.92 0.51
CA LEU A 262 -12.44 -9.83 1.64
C LEU A 262 -11.10 -9.64 2.37
N ARG A 263 -11.07 -9.73 3.69
CA ARG A 263 -9.84 -9.63 4.51
C ARG A 263 -9.77 -10.81 5.46
N ILE A 264 -8.61 -11.45 5.47
CA ILE A 264 -8.25 -12.56 6.36
C ILE A 264 -6.87 -12.29 6.96
#